data_061e391af03276343c0c06fb12e47a23
#
_entry.id   061e391af03276343c0c06fb12e47a23
#
_cell.length_a   1.000
_cell.length_b   1.000
_cell.length_c   1.000
_cell.angle_alpha   90.00
_cell.angle_beta   90.00
_cell.angle_gamma   90.00
#
_symmetry.space_group_name_H-M   'P 1'
#
loop_
_entity.id
_entity.type
_entity.pdbx_description
1 polymer ?
#
loop_
_entity_poly.entity_id
_entity_poly.type
_entity_poly.pdbx_seq_one_letter_code
_entity_poly.pdbx_strand_id
1 'polypeptide(L)'
;MALLKLPKYVELPGGIAPVTGCKAGEVAPLVVLANHRSHVARAETVLDSVTLRKDSGWEVNTLTGTYRGAPVTVCCAGIGAGQTVNVMEELINLGGKIFIQIGATGAIQERIGMGDTVIPTAAVRDEGTTRYYAPKKYPAVSDYRVVAALVAAARKAGNTVHAGIIRTTDGFYASQRIEDYVQRYHDLGVLSVEQEVAAILTIASA
;
A
#
# COMPACT_ATOMS: atom_id res chain seq x y z
N MET A 1 24.34 6.59 -5.75
CA MET A 1 23.30 6.41 -6.78
C MET A 1 22.18 7.37 -6.43
N ALA A 2 21.87 8.32 -7.29
CA ALA A 2 20.77 9.24 -7.01
C ALA A 2 19.46 8.43 -7.10
N LEU A 3 18.77 8.30 -5.97
CA LEU A 3 17.39 7.85 -5.95
C LEU A 3 16.61 8.74 -6.95
N LEU A 4 15.71 8.15 -7.70
CA LEU A 4 14.75 8.89 -8.51
C LEU A 4 14.14 9.95 -7.59
N LYS A 5 14.41 11.22 -7.87
CA LYS A 5 13.70 12.29 -7.15
C LYS A 5 12.26 12.26 -7.66
N LEU A 6 11.35 11.84 -6.81
CA LEU A 6 9.94 12.04 -7.11
C LEU A 6 9.69 13.52 -7.36
N PRO A 7 8.90 13.88 -8.38
CA PRO A 7 8.56 15.26 -8.63
C PRO A 7 7.86 15.85 -7.41
N LYS A 8 8.12 17.12 -7.13
CA LYS A 8 7.33 17.83 -6.13
C LYS A 8 5.90 17.94 -6.65
N TYR A 9 4.92 17.53 -5.83
CA TYR A 9 3.51 17.70 -6.19
C TYR A 9 3.14 19.19 -6.30
N VAL A 10 2.07 19.50 -7.02
CA VAL A 10 1.53 20.86 -7.13
C VAL A 10 0.84 21.21 -5.81
N GLU A 11 1.35 22.22 -5.10
CA GLU A 11 0.72 22.69 -3.87
C GLU A 11 -0.45 23.63 -4.17
N LEU A 12 -1.58 23.44 -3.49
CA LEU A 12 -2.66 24.41 -3.42
C LEU A 12 -2.29 25.57 -2.49
N PRO A 13 -2.98 26.72 -2.55
CA PRO A 13 -2.76 27.83 -1.64
C PRO A 13 -2.73 27.39 -0.18
N GLY A 14 -1.72 27.86 0.57
CA GLY A 14 -1.50 27.48 1.97
C GLY A 14 -0.72 26.17 2.16
N GLY A 15 -0.02 25.69 1.13
CA GLY A 15 0.83 24.48 1.22
C GLY A 15 0.05 23.19 1.35
N ILE A 16 -1.16 23.13 0.79
CA ILE A 16 -2.06 21.98 0.88
C ILE A 16 -1.76 21.02 -0.28
N ALA A 17 -1.55 19.77 0.03
CA ALA A 17 -1.47 18.69 -0.96
C ALA A 17 -2.86 18.42 -1.56
N PRO A 18 -3.03 18.44 -2.90
CA PRO A 18 -4.35 18.46 -3.53
C PRO A 18 -5.18 17.18 -3.31
N VAL A 19 -4.54 16.01 -3.25
CA VAL A 19 -5.25 14.73 -3.14
C VAL A 19 -5.51 14.35 -1.68
N THR A 20 -4.51 14.50 -0.80
CA THR A 20 -4.63 14.13 0.63
C THR A 20 -5.20 15.24 1.49
N GLY A 21 -5.13 16.50 1.03
CA GLY A 21 -5.49 17.66 1.83
C GLY A 21 -4.51 17.97 2.96
N CYS A 22 -3.43 17.20 3.08
CA CYS A 22 -2.43 17.34 4.15
C CYS A 22 -1.41 18.46 3.87
N LYS A 23 -0.73 18.90 4.93
CA LYS A 23 0.33 19.90 4.91
C LYS A 23 1.61 19.35 5.54
N ALA A 24 2.70 20.09 5.35
CA ALA A 24 3.95 19.81 6.04
C ALA A 24 3.76 19.76 7.57
N GLY A 25 4.32 18.72 8.20
CA GLY A 25 4.18 18.47 9.64
C GLY A 25 2.92 17.69 10.06
N GLU A 26 2.00 17.40 9.14
CA GLU A 26 0.77 16.65 9.42
C GLU A 26 0.92 15.14 9.16
N VAL A 27 1.98 14.72 8.49
CA VAL A 27 2.24 13.32 8.12
C VAL A 27 3.39 12.75 8.97
N ALA A 28 3.13 11.62 9.62
CA ALA A 28 4.14 10.90 10.40
C ALA A 28 5.09 10.10 9.47
N PRO A 29 6.32 9.79 9.93
CA PRO A 29 7.25 8.97 9.16
C PRO A 29 6.75 7.55 8.85
N LEU A 30 5.97 6.95 9.76
CA LEU A 30 5.30 5.66 9.52
C LEU A 30 3.91 5.92 8.94
N VAL A 31 3.66 5.39 7.76
CA VAL A 31 2.39 5.52 7.04
C VAL A 31 1.77 4.15 6.80
N VAL A 32 0.52 4.01 7.20
CA VAL A 32 -0.33 2.86 6.88
C VAL A 32 -1.30 3.29 5.77
N LEU A 33 -1.17 2.68 4.61
CA LEU A 33 -2.09 2.88 3.49
C LEU A 33 -3.23 1.87 3.58
N ALA A 34 -4.44 2.32 3.35
CA ALA A 34 -5.64 1.49 3.30
C ALA A 34 -6.32 1.65 1.94
N ASN A 35 -6.86 0.59 1.38
CA ASN A 35 -7.61 0.65 0.13
C ASN A 35 -9.10 1.01 0.33
N HIS A 36 -9.56 1.10 1.58
CA HIS A 36 -10.95 1.45 1.89
C HIS A 36 -11.05 2.30 3.16
N ARG A 37 -11.98 3.27 3.16
CA ARG A 37 -12.20 4.22 4.27
C ARG A 37 -12.55 3.53 5.60
N SER A 38 -13.20 2.37 5.57
CA SER A 38 -13.53 1.63 6.79
C SER A 38 -12.30 1.14 7.57
N HIS A 39 -11.18 0.89 6.88
CA HIS A 39 -9.92 0.54 7.54
C HIS A 39 -9.34 1.72 8.31
N VAL A 40 -9.47 2.94 7.77
CA VAL A 40 -9.06 4.17 8.46
C VAL A 40 -9.93 4.40 9.70
N ALA A 41 -11.25 4.24 9.57
CA ALA A 41 -12.17 4.34 10.72
C ALA A 41 -11.86 3.30 11.79
N ARG A 42 -11.51 2.07 11.39
CA ARG A 42 -11.10 1.03 12.33
C ARG A 42 -9.75 1.33 12.98
N ALA A 43 -8.80 1.91 12.25
CA ALA A 43 -7.52 2.31 12.80
C ALA A 43 -7.68 3.34 13.93
N GLU A 44 -8.65 4.23 13.82
CA GLU A 44 -8.96 5.22 14.86
C GLU A 44 -9.28 4.58 16.22
N THR A 45 -9.89 3.39 16.23
CA THR A 45 -10.24 2.69 17.48
C THR A 45 -9.06 2.03 18.18
N VAL A 46 -7.90 1.93 17.52
CA VAL A 46 -6.69 1.28 18.06
C VAL A 46 -5.55 2.25 18.30
N LEU A 47 -5.65 3.50 17.84
CA LEU A 47 -4.66 4.53 18.13
C LEU A 47 -4.77 5.03 19.58
N ASP A 48 -3.63 5.30 20.22
CA ASP A 48 -3.60 5.86 21.58
C ASP A 48 -4.17 7.29 21.60
N SER A 49 -3.88 8.05 20.54
CA SER A 49 -4.39 9.40 20.33
C SER A 49 -4.53 9.71 18.84
N VAL A 50 -5.43 10.62 18.50
CA VAL A 50 -5.59 11.17 17.15
C VAL A 50 -5.43 12.68 17.21
N THR A 51 -4.44 13.19 16.48
CA THR A 51 -4.10 14.63 16.44
C THR A 51 -4.60 15.31 15.16
N LEU A 52 -4.86 14.52 14.11
CA LEU A 52 -5.34 15.02 12.84
C LEU A 52 -6.42 14.09 12.27
N ARG A 53 -7.49 14.70 11.75
CA ARG A 53 -8.47 14.04 10.88
C ARG A 53 -8.69 14.90 9.65
N LYS A 54 -8.50 14.33 8.47
CA LYS A 54 -8.77 15.01 7.19
C LYS A 54 -9.63 14.14 6.28
N ASP A 55 -10.52 14.79 5.58
CA ASP A 55 -11.25 14.25 4.43
C ASP A 55 -11.05 15.24 3.28
N SER A 56 -10.38 14.82 2.24
CA SER A 56 -10.05 15.70 1.11
C SER A 56 -11.17 15.82 0.08
N GLY A 57 -12.24 15.05 0.23
CA GLY A 57 -13.33 14.98 -0.75
C GLY A 57 -13.03 14.10 -1.97
N TRP A 58 -11.82 13.56 -2.10
CA TRP A 58 -11.41 12.62 -3.17
C TRP A 58 -11.50 11.14 -2.73
N GLU A 59 -12.42 10.81 -1.82
CA GLU A 59 -12.47 9.50 -1.14
C GLU A 59 -11.18 9.17 -0.34
N VAL A 60 -10.31 10.17 -0.17
CA VAL A 60 -9.08 10.07 0.60
C VAL A 60 -9.29 10.70 1.97
N ASN A 61 -9.26 9.87 3.00
CA ASN A 61 -9.29 10.33 4.38
C ASN A 61 -8.00 9.92 5.10
N THR A 62 -7.54 10.82 5.95
CA THR A 62 -6.25 10.68 6.65
C THR A 62 -6.44 10.90 8.15
N LEU A 63 -5.86 10.01 8.95
CA LEU A 63 -5.68 10.16 10.39
C LEU A 63 -4.20 10.24 10.71
N THR A 64 -3.79 11.16 11.59
CA THR A 64 -2.45 11.13 12.19
C THR A 64 -2.61 11.10 13.71
N GLY A 65 -1.80 10.29 14.35
CA GLY A 65 -1.86 10.10 15.80
C GLY A 65 -0.67 9.28 16.30
N THR A 66 -0.87 8.59 17.41
CA THR A 66 0.15 7.71 18.00
C THR A 66 -0.39 6.30 18.20
N TYR A 67 0.50 5.33 18.08
CA TYR A 67 0.26 3.94 18.43
C TYR A 67 1.44 3.42 19.27
N ARG A 68 1.18 3.04 20.53
CA ARG A 68 2.22 2.66 21.50
C ARG A 68 3.33 3.70 21.60
N GLY A 69 2.94 4.97 21.62
CA GLY A 69 3.86 6.11 21.68
C GLY A 69 4.58 6.46 20.39
N ALA A 70 4.47 5.67 19.31
CA ALA A 70 5.07 5.98 18.02
C ALA A 70 4.11 6.79 17.14
N PRO A 71 4.57 7.86 16.48
CA PRO A 71 3.74 8.61 15.55
C PRO A 71 3.40 7.76 14.31
N VAL A 72 2.15 7.79 13.88
CA VAL A 72 1.65 7.06 12.72
C VAL A 72 0.61 7.87 11.97
N THR A 73 0.66 7.82 10.64
CA THR A 73 -0.40 8.30 9.74
C THR A 73 -1.09 7.12 9.11
N VAL A 74 -2.41 7.09 9.11
CA VAL A 74 -3.24 6.12 8.40
C VAL A 74 -4.02 6.85 7.33
N CYS A 75 -3.87 6.46 6.07
CA CYS A 75 -4.47 7.13 4.93
C CYS A 75 -5.18 6.15 4.02
N CYS A 76 -6.43 6.44 3.64
CA CYS A 76 -7.10 5.73 2.56
C CYS A 76 -6.49 6.17 1.24
N ALA A 77 -5.77 5.28 0.57
CA ALA A 77 -5.18 5.54 -0.73
C ALA A 77 -6.11 5.18 -1.91
N GLY A 78 -7.30 4.65 -1.61
CA GLY A 78 -8.24 4.20 -2.62
C GLY A 78 -7.87 2.88 -3.26
N ILE A 79 -8.52 2.57 -4.38
CA ILE A 79 -8.34 1.32 -5.13
C ILE A 79 -7.56 1.61 -6.41
N GLY A 80 -6.60 0.72 -6.71
CA GLY A 80 -5.81 0.75 -7.92
C GLY A 80 -4.50 1.54 -7.83
N ALA A 81 -3.51 1.08 -8.60
CA ALA A 81 -2.15 1.60 -8.59
C ALA A 81 -2.07 3.12 -8.85
N GLY A 82 -2.86 3.63 -9.80
CA GLY A 82 -2.79 5.05 -10.18
C GLY A 82 -3.19 6.00 -9.07
N GLN A 83 -4.28 5.73 -8.35
CA GLN A 83 -4.70 6.57 -7.23
C GLN A 83 -3.74 6.44 -6.05
N THR A 84 -3.35 5.21 -5.73
CA THR A 84 -2.43 4.94 -4.62
C THR A 84 -1.11 5.69 -4.79
N VAL A 85 -0.56 5.75 -6.01
CA VAL A 85 0.68 6.48 -6.27
C VAL A 85 0.53 7.97 -6.04
N ASN A 86 -0.56 8.60 -6.49
CA ASN A 86 -0.80 10.02 -6.26
C ASN A 86 -0.82 10.35 -4.75
N VAL A 87 -1.50 9.52 -3.96
CA VAL A 87 -1.51 9.65 -2.50
C VAL A 87 -0.11 9.46 -1.91
N MET A 88 0.63 8.43 -2.36
CA MET A 88 1.98 8.16 -1.85
C MET A 88 2.97 9.29 -2.14
N GLU A 89 2.96 9.83 -3.36
CA GLU A 89 3.85 10.95 -3.72
C GLU A 89 3.66 12.14 -2.80
N GLU A 90 2.41 12.50 -2.50
CA GLU A 90 2.13 13.58 -1.55
C GLU A 90 2.62 13.23 -0.14
N LEU A 91 2.31 12.03 0.36
CA LEU A 91 2.72 11.61 1.70
C LEU A 91 4.24 11.50 1.84
N ILE A 92 4.97 11.06 0.80
CA ILE A 92 6.44 11.03 0.78
C ILE A 92 7.01 12.45 0.86
N ASN A 93 6.49 13.37 0.04
CA ASN A 93 6.91 14.78 0.05
C ASN A 93 6.60 15.47 1.39
N LEU A 94 5.57 15.01 2.11
CA LEU A 94 5.16 15.51 3.43
C LEU A 94 5.87 14.84 4.60
N GLY A 95 6.78 13.88 4.35
CA GLY A 95 7.63 13.29 5.38
C GLY A 95 7.40 11.80 5.68
N GLY A 96 6.50 11.13 4.98
CA GLY A 96 6.35 9.67 5.03
C GLY A 96 7.63 8.96 4.59
N LYS A 97 8.06 7.95 5.37
CA LYS A 97 9.33 7.22 5.17
C LYS A 97 9.17 5.71 5.08
N ILE A 98 8.22 5.18 5.82
CA ILE A 98 7.94 3.73 5.87
C ILE A 98 6.46 3.58 5.52
N PHE A 99 6.18 2.76 4.52
CA PHE A 99 4.84 2.53 4.02
C PHE A 99 4.44 1.06 4.22
N ILE A 100 3.29 0.84 4.83
CA ILE A 100 2.66 -0.48 5.00
C ILE A 100 1.26 -0.37 4.42
N GLN A 101 0.83 -1.33 3.62
CA GLN A 101 -0.56 -1.40 3.15
C GLN A 101 -1.37 -2.40 3.95
N ILE A 102 -2.63 -2.06 4.20
CA ILE A 102 -3.68 -2.96 4.70
C ILE A 102 -4.81 -3.00 3.67
N GLY A 103 -5.13 -4.20 3.19
CA GLY A 103 -6.18 -4.42 2.21
C GLY A 103 -6.55 -5.87 2.09
N ALA A 104 -7.58 -6.16 1.30
CA ALA A 104 -7.95 -7.52 0.93
C ALA A 104 -7.21 -7.96 -0.34
N THR A 105 -6.98 -9.25 -0.48
CA THR A 105 -6.38 -9.87 -1.67
C THR A 105 -7.08 -11.18 -2.00
N GLY A 106 -7.20 -11.51 -3.27
CA GLY A 106 -7.75 -12.79 -3.74
C GLY A 106 -6.68 -13.88 -3.76
N ALA A 107 -6.79 -14.89 -2.90
CA ALA A 107 -5.87 -16.03 -2.91
C ALA A 107 -6.01 -16.85 -4.21
N ILE A 108 -4.87 -17.27 -4.77
CA ILE A 108 -4.81 -18.15 -5.94
C ILE A 108 -4.07 -19.46 -5.63
N GLN A 109 -3.76 -19.73 -4.37
CA GLN A 109 -3.19 -20.99 -3.90
C GLN A 109 -4.17 -21.67 -2.95
N GLU A 110 -4.45 -22.93 -3.17
CA GLU A 110 -5.43 -23.71 -2.39
C GLU A 110 -5.14 -23.78 -0.90
N ARG A 111 -3.85 -23.68 -0.53
CA ARG A 111 -3.39 -23.69 0.86
C ARG A 111 -3.71 -22.42 1.66
N ILE A 112 -4.17 -21.36 1.00
CA ILE A 112 -4.48 -20.07 1.63
C ILE A 112 -5.98 -20.01 1.90
N GLY A 113 -6.34 -20.05 3.17
CA GLY A 113 -7.72 -19.99 3.63
C GLY A 113 -8.26 -18.57 3.72
N MET A 114 -9.58 -18.45 3.78
CA MET A 114 -10.24 -17.17 4.04
C MET A 114 -9.86 -16.66 5.45
N GLY A 115 -9.39 -15.41 5.52
CA GLY A 115 -8.93 -14.80 6.76
C GLY A 115 -7.44 -15.00 7.06
N ASP A 116 -6.72 -15.79 6.27
CA ASP A 116 -5.27 -15.89 6.38
C ASP A 116 -4.59 -14.56 5.99
N THR A 117 -3.42 -14.33 6.56
CA THR A 117 -2.62 -13.12 6.29
C THR A 117 -1.59 -13.41 5.21
N VAL A 118 -1.66 -12.68 4.09
CA VAL A 118 -0.65 -12.72 3.03
C VAL A 118 0.29 -11.52 3.19
N ILE A 119 1.60 -11.77 3.31
CA ILE A 119 2.62 -10.73 3.41
C ILE A 119 3.50 -10.77 2.17
N PRO A 120 3.39 -9.78 1.26
CA PRO A 120 4.18 -9.75 0.04
C PRO A 120 5.67 -9.58 0.30
N THR A 121 6.49 -10.47 -0.25
CA THR A 121 7.95 -10.28 -0.34
C THR A 121 8.33 -9.56 -1.62
N ALA A 122 7.51 -9.70 -2.66
CA ALA A 122 7.60 -9.01 -3.94
C ALA A 122 6.24 -9.04 -4.63
N ALA A 123 6.06 -8.22 -5.66
CA ALA A 123 4.87 -8.22 -6.49
C ALA A 123 5.21 -8.29 -7.99
N VAL A 124 4.42 -9.06 -8.73
CA VAL A 124 4.42 -9.02 -10.20
C VAL A 124 3.80 -7.71 -10.63
N ARG A 125 4.53 -6.92 -11.41
CA ARG A 125 4.10 -5.62 -11.95
C ARG A 125 3.28 -5.83 -13.22
N ASP A 126 2.03 -6.24 -13.07
CA ASP A 126 1.10 -6.47 -14.18
C ASP A 126 0.01 -5.38 -14.26
N GLU A 127 0.38 -4.18 -13.87
CA GLU A 127 -0.38 -2.93 -13.90
C GLU A 127 0.33 -1.88 -14.77
N GLY A 128 -0.36 -0.80 -15.11
CA GLY A 128 0.12 0.21 -16.04
C GLY A 128 0.91 1.36 -15.42
N THR A 129 0.78 1.59 -14.11
CA THR A 129 1.27 2.81 -13.45
C THR A 129 2.77 2.81 -13.23
N THR A 130 3.33 1.70 -12.76
CA THR A 130 4.76 1.65 -12.39
C THR A 130 5.73 1.81 -13.55
N ARG A 131 5.27 1.66 -14.78
CA ARG A 131 6.10 1.92 -15.98
C ARG A 131 6.54 3.38 -16.12
N TYR A 132 5.82 4.31 -15.49
CA TYR A 132 6.18 5.74 -15.47
C TYR A 132 7.28 6.06 -14.47
N TYR A 133 7.54 5.16 -13.51
CA TYR A 133 8.50 5.34 -12.42
C TYR A 133 9.75 4.49 -12.57
N ALA A 134 9.62 3.30 -13.13
CA ALA A 134 10.73 2.38 -13.27
C ALA A 134 10.63 1.54 -14.55
N PRO A 135 11.78 1.15 -15.16
CA PRO A 135 11.78 0.27 -16.33
C PRO A 135 10.97 -1.01 -16.09
N LYS A 136 10.38 -1.57 -17.14
CA LYS A 136 9.51 -2.77 -17.05
C LYS A 136 10.17 -3.94 -16.27
N LYS A 137 11.48 -4.09 -16.40
CA LYS A 137 12.25 -5.19 -15.75
C LYS A 137 12.65 -4.90 -14.30
N TYR A 138 12.38 -3.69 -13.78
CA TYR A 138 12.68 -3.36 -12.40
C TYR A 138 11.75 -4.14 -11.47
N PRO A 139 12.27 -4.88 -10.47
CA PRO A 139 11.43 -5.69 -9.60
C PRO A 139 10.75 -4.83 -8.53
N ALA A 140 9.49 -5.14 -8.22
CA ALA A 140 8.79 -4.60 -7.06
C ALA A 140 9.06 -5.52 -5.86
N VAL A 141 9.98 -5.12 -4.98
CA VAL A 141 10.46 -5.94 -3.84
C VAL A 141 10.22 -5.21 -2.54
N SER A 142 9.70 -5.93 -1.55
CA SER A 142 9.48 -5.40 -0.20
C SER A 142 10.81 -5.27 0.57
N ASP A 143 10.90 -4.27 1.46
CA ASP A 143 12.00 -4.21 2.43
C ASP A 143 11.93 -5.42 3.37
N TYR A 144 13.00 -6.21 3.43
CA TYR A 144 13.05 -7.45 4.19
C TYR A 144 12.84 -7.25 5.70
N ARG A 145 13.21 -6.07 6.24
CA ARG A 145 13.02 -5.72 7.66
C ARG A 145 11.54 -5.50 7.96
N VAL A 146 10.82 -4.84 7.04
CA VAL A 146 9.37 -4.63 7.15
C VAL A 146 8.65 -5.96 7.04
N VAL A 147 9.02 -6.81 6.08
CA VAL A 147 8.47 -8.17 5.94
C VAL A 147 8.66 -8.98 7.20
N ALA A 148 9.88 -9.02 7.75
CA ALA A 148 10.18 -9.77 8.97
C ALA A 148 9.35 -9.27 10.16
N ALA A 149 9.22 -7.95 10.32
CA ALA A 149 8.41 -7.36 11.38
C ALA A 149 6.91 -7.69 11.24
N LEU A 150 6.37 -7.62 10.02
CA LEU A 150 4.96 -7.94 9.75
C LEU A 150 4.68 -9.44 10.00
N VAL A 151 5.56 -10.33 9.55
CA VAL A 151 5.44 -11.79 9.81
C VAL A 151 5.44 -12.08 11.30
N ALA A 152 6.37 -11.49 12.05
CA ALA A 152 6.46 -11.67 13.48
C ALA A 152 5.20 -11.14 14.20
N ALA A 153 4.73 -9.95 13.82
CA ALA A 153 3.53 -9.35 14.40
C ALA A 153 2.27 -10.16 14.12
N ALA A 154 2.07 -10.61 12.88
CA ALA A 154 0.91 -11.39 12.49
C ALA A 154 0.88 -12.77 13.20
N ARG A 155 2.01 -13.45 13.27
CA ARG A 155 2.12 -14.72 14.04
C ARG A 155 1.85 -14.53 15.52
N LYS A 156 2.38 -13.45 16.12
CA LYS A 156 2.10 -13.11 17.52
C LYS A 156 0.62 -12.84 17.79
N ALA A 157 -0.09 -12.32 16.79
CA ALA A 157 -1.54 -12.11 16.84
C ALA A 157 -2.35 -13.40 16.61
N GLY A 158 -1.71 -14.54 16.35
CA GLY A 158 -2.36 -15.84 16.13
C GLY A 158 -2.81 -16.08 14.69
N ASN A 159 -2.39 -15.25 13.74
CA ASN A 159 -2.78 -15.40 12.35
C ASN A 159 -1.99 -16.51 11.64
N THR A 160 -2.65 -17.23 10.74
CA THR A 160 -1.97 -18.05 9.72
C THR A 160 -1.34 -17.10 8.71
N VAL A 161 -0.02 -17.26 8.48
CA VAL A 161 0.77 -16.31 7.68
C VAL A 161 1.40 -16.98 6.48
N HIS A 162 1.17 -16.42 5.30
CA HIS A 162 1.82 -16.79 4.05
C HIS A 162 2.66 -15.62 3.56
N ALA A 163 3.98 -15.81 3.44
CA ALA A 163 4.88 -14.80 2.90
C ALA A 163 5.39 -15.23 1.53
N GLY A 164 5.31 -14.37 0.52
CA GLY A 164 5.73 -14.71 -0.84
C GLY A 164 5.35 -13.68 -1.88
N ILE A 165 5.46 -14.06 -3.15
CA ILE A 165 5.17 -13.19 -4.29
C ILE A 165 3.65 -13.10 -4.47
N ILE A 166 3.16 -11.89 -4.73
CA ILE A 166 1.77 -11.65 -5.16
C ILE A 166 1.75 -11.01 -6.55
N ARG A 167 0.56 -10.81 -7.11
CA ARG A 167 0.39 -10.12 -8.40
C ARG A 167 -0.47 -8.89 -8.23
N THR A 168 0.01 -7.75 -8.76
CA THR A 168 -0.78 -6.53 -8.91
C THR A 168 -1.27 -6.40 -10.34
N THR A 169 -2.57 -6.14 -10.53
CA THR A 169 -3.21 -5.99 -11.85
C THR A 169 -4.25 -4.87 -11.85
N ASP A 170 -4.43 -4.20 -12.98
CA ASP A 170 -5.49 -3.18 -13.14
C ASP A 170 -6.87 -3.79 -13.41
N GLY A 171 -6.92 -5.01 -13.90
CA GLY A 171 -8.14 -5.65 -14.38
C GLY A 171 -8.83 -6.56 -13.35
N PHE A 172 -9.54 -6.00 -12.37
CA PHE A 172 -10.22 -6.80 -11.34
C PHE A 172 -11.27 -7.76 -11.91
N TYR A 173 -12.09 -7.27 -12.82
CA TYR A 173 -13.11 -8.08 -13.54
C TYR A 173 -12.66 -8.41 -14.96
N ALA A 174 -11.35 -8.39 -15.21
CA ALA A 174 -10.82 -8.64 -16.54
C ALA A 174 -11.21 -10.03 -17.00
N SER A 175 -12.20 -10.01 -17.80
CA SER A 175 -12.77 -10.89 -18.79
C SER A 175 -12.41 -12.42 -18.78
N GLN A 176 -13.02 -13.11 -19.68
CA GLN A 176 -12.96 -14.54 -20.03
C GLN A 176 -11.57 -15.21 -20.12
N ARG A 177 -10.48 -14.46 -19.96
CA ARG A 177 -9.09 -14.94 -19.87
C ARG A 177 -8.57 -15.04 -18.45
N ILE A 178 -9.40 -14.78 -17.45
CA ILE A 178 -9.00 -14.83 -16.03
C ILE A 178 -8.44 -16.20 -15.67
N GLU A 179 -9.02 -17.28 -16.16
CA GLU A 179 -8.60 -18.65 -15.86
C GLU A 179 -7.17 -18.92 -16.32
N ASP A 180 -6.81 -18.59 -17.56
CA ASP A 180 -5.46 -18.81 -18.10
C ASP A 180 -4.41 -17.98 -17.31
N TYR A 181 -4.73 -16.75 -16.93
CA TYR A 181 -3.83 -15.91 -16.17
C TYR A 181 -3.69 -16.40 -14.73
N VAL A 182 -4.79 -16.75 -14.08
CA VAL A 182 -4.77 -17.26 -12.70
C VAL A 182 -3.96 -18.55 -12.64
N GLN A 183 -4.23 -19.50 -13.53
CA GLN A 183 -3.52 -20.77 -13.58
C GLN A 183 -2.01 -20.59 -13.80
N ARG A 184 -1.62 -19.72 -14.71
CA ARG A 184 -0.20 -19.42 -14.96
C ARG A 184 0.52 -18.89 -13.73
N TYR A 185 -0.08 -17.97 -12.99
CA TYR A 185 0.52 -17.42 -11.77
C TYR A 185 0.43 -18.39 -10.59
N HIS A 186 -0.62 -19.20 -10.52
CA HIS A 186 -0.72 -20.32 -9.60
C HIS A 186 0.48 -21.27 -9.77
N ASP A 187 0.78 -21.71 -10.98
CA ASP A 187 1.88 -22.65 -11.30
C ASP A 187 3.27 -22.04 -11.00
N LEU A 188 3.38 -20.72 -11.04
CA LEU A 188 4.58 -19.99 -10.63
C LEU A 188 4.67 -19.77 -9.11
N GLY A 189 3.70 -20.25 -8.33
CA GLY A 189 3.69 -20.12 -6.88
C GLY A 189 3.31 -18.73 -6.35
N VAL A 190 2.71 -17.87 -7.20
CA VAL A 190 2.17 -16.58 -6.75
C VAL A 190 1.03 -16.81 -5.78
N LEU A 191 1.00 -16.10 -4.65
CA LEU A 191 0.08 -16.38 -3.56
C LEU A 191 -1.31 -15.82 -3.79
N SER A 192 -1.38 -14.58 -4.30
CA SER A 192 -2.64 -13.85 -4.40
C SER A 192 -2.59 -12.73 -5.43
N VAL A 193 -3.74 -12.11 -5.71
CA VAL A 193 -3.91 -10.99 -6.66
C VAL A 193 -4.59 -9.82 -5.97
N GLU A 194 -4.12 -8.61 -6.24
CA GLU A 194 -4.67 -7.32 -5.78
C GLU A 194 -4.35 -6.21 -6.80
N GLN A 195 -4.51 -4.92 -6.46
CA GLN A 195 -4.43 -3.83 -7.44
C GLN A 195 -3.41 -2.72 -7.11
N GLU A 196 -2.63 -2.78 -6.01
CA GLU A 196 -1.83 -1.63 -5.53
C GLU A 196 -0.37 -1.96 -5.19
N VAL A 197 -0.08 -3.15 -4.65
CA VAL A 197 1.19 -3.44 -3.96
C VAL A 197 2.42 -3.26 -4.86
N ALA A 198 2.37 -3.66 -6.14
CA ALA A 198 3.52 -3.44 -7.03
C ALA A 198 3.85 -1.94 -7.17
N ALA A 199 2.84 -1.08 -7.21
CA ALA A 199 3.03 0.36 -7.28
C ALA A 199 3.64 0.88 -5.96
N ILE A 200 3.10 0.47 -4.81
CA ILE A 200 3.61 0.84 -3.50
C ILE A 200 5.10 0.46 -3.35
N LEU A 201 5.44 -0.79 -3.67
CA LEU A 201 6.81 -1.28 -3.56
C LEU A 201 7.77 -0.56 -4.51
N THR A 202 7.33 -0.29 -5.74
CA THR A 202 8.14 0.41 -6.74
C THR A 202 8.41 1.85 -6.32
N ILE A 203 7.38 2.60 -5.89
CA ILE A 203 7.51 4.01 -5.49
C ILE A 203 8.29 4.14 -4.18
N ALA A 204 8.08 3.26 -3.21
CA ALA A 204 8.82 3.28 -1.95
C ALA A 204 10.32 2.96 -2.13
N SER A 205 10.71 2.32 -3.24
CA SER A 205 12.10 1.97 -3.57
C SER A 205 12.79 3.03 -4.42
N ALA A 206 12.05 3.96 -5.02
CA ALA A 206 12.54 5.01 -5.90
C ALA A 206 12.99 6.24 -5.09
#